data_c30d187f4435eb95c43dfde8cda679c2
#
_entry.id   c30d187f4435eb95c43dfde8cda679c2
#
_cell.length_a   1.000
_cell.length_b   1.000
_cell.length_c   1.000
_cell.angle_alpha   90.00
_cell.angle_beta   90.00
_cell.angle_gamma   90.00
#
_symmetry.space_group_name_H-M   'P 1'
#
loop_
_entity.id
_entity.type
_entity.pdbx_description
1 polymer ?
#
loop_
_entity_poly.entity_id
_entity_poly.type
_entity_poly.pdbx_seq_one_letter_code
_entity_poly.pdbx_strand_id
1 'polypeptide(L)'
;MRGREGAVHHSSPQLTIANLGELMILITGATGNVGRVVVERLADEGQPVRALSRRPEQAQWPAGVEAVAGDLGDVASVRPALDGVESVFLFPAPEVGAELVAAFEAAGVRHVVLLSSGAVEDGAEAQDGPIATRHHELEQLLRASGMSWTFLRPDTFAVNILPWSYQTKHGDEVRGAYAEAAAPVIHEADIADAVVAALTSEGHAGKAYHLTGPELLTHADQARVIGEVLGRPIRYVEIDVEQVRQQMGAYVPAPILADILKFWARSLEQPHAVSGDVETLTGHKARDFRSWVEAHAEAF
;
A
#
# COMPACT_ATOMS: atom_id res chain seq x y z
N MET A 1 -20.87 -14.56 75.53
CA MET A 1 -20.95 -15.28 74.26
C MET A 1 -20.77 -14.24 73.19
N ARG A 2 -19.61 -14.16 72.56
CA ARG A 2 -19.34 -13.28 71.44
C ARG A 2 -18.98 -14.13 70.21
N GLY A 3 -19.86 -14.09 69.15
CA GLY A 3 -19.66 -14.78 67.89
C GLY A 3 -18.50 -14.11 67.16
N ARG A 4 -17.62 -14.94 66.58
CA ARG A 4 -16.59 -14.56 65.60
C ARG A 4 -17.15 -14.68 64.22
N GLU A 5 -17.30 -13.55 63.54
CA GLU A 5 -17.54 -13.52 62.08
C GLU A 5 -16.22 -13.80 61.36
N GLY A 6 -16.20 -14.88 60.60
CA GLY A 6 -15.09 -15.21 59.71
C GLY A 6 -15.25 -14.49 58.39
N ALA A 7 -14.34 -13.56 58.12
CA ALA A 7 -14.24 -12.91 56.79
C ALA A 7 -13.67 -13.90 55.76
N VAL A 8 -14.51 -14.27 54.77
CA VAL A 8 -14.08 -15.03 53.60
C VAL A 8 -13.44 -14.07 52.61
N HIS A 9 -12.12 -14.11 52.51
CA HIS A 9 -11.40 -13.46 51.44
C HIS A 9 -11.65 -14.18 50.09
N HIS A 10 -12.48 -13.60 49.25
CA HIS A 10 -12.55 -13.96 47.82
C HIS A 10 -11.31 -13.40 47.13
N SER A 11 -10.30 -14.25 46.94
CA SER A 11 -9.21 -13.99 46.01
C SER A 11 -9.77 -14.13 44.61
N SER A 12 -9.96 -13.00 43.91
CA SER A 12 -10.17 -12.99 42.49
C SER A 12 -8.91 -13.59 41.78
N PRO A 13 -9.06 -14.53 40.84
CA PRO A 13 -7.93 -15.01 40.13
C PRO A 13 -7.34 -13.85 39.29
N GLN A 14 -6.13 -13.43 39.64
CA GLN A 14 -5.31 -12.63 38.78
C GLN A 14 -5.06 -13.49 37.51
N LEU A 15 -5.68 -13.13 36.40
CA LEU A 15 -5.31 -13.63 35.09
C LEU A 15 -3.86 -13.21 34.88
N THR A 16 -2.97 -14.15 35.10
CA THR A 16 -1.57 -14.06 34.67
C THR A 16 -1.59 -13.85 33.17
N ILE A 17 -1.05 -12.72 32.71
CA ILE A 17 -0.72 -12.48 31.30
C ILE A 17 0.40 -13.46 30.96
N ALA A 18 0.01 -14.72 30.73
CA ALA A 18 0.89 -15.77 30.26
C ALA A 18 0.70 -15.88 28.75
N ASN A 19 1.73 -15.48 28.01
CA ASN A 19 1.94 -15.75 26.59
C ASN A 19 0.79 -15.34 25.65
N LEU A 20 0.65 -14.04 25.41
CA LEU A 20 0.39 -13.60 24.04
C LEU A 20 1.67 -13.96 23.28
N GLY A 21 1.71 -15.13 22.65
CA GLY A 21 2.73 -15.44 21.66
C GLY A 21 2.81 -14.24 20.72
N GLU A 22 3.99 -13.72 20.50
CA GLU A 22 4.20 -12.58 19.61
C GLU A 22 3.58 -12.96 18.26
N LEU A 23 2.50 -12.28 17.87
CA LEU A 23 1.68 -12.63 16.72
C LEU A 23 2.44 -12.24 15.46
N MET A 24 2.96 -13.21 14.73
CA MET A 24 3.78 -12.99 13.53
C MET A 24 2.99 -12.29 12.43
N ILE A 25 3.55 -11.20 11.91
CA ILE A 25 3.02 -10.45 10.77
C ILE A 25 3.82 -10.79 9.53
N LEU A 26 3.17 -11.32 8.50
CA LEU A 26 3.79 -11.57 7.19
C LEU A 26 3.62 -10.37 6.28
N ILE A 27 4.74 -9.87 5.76
CA ILE A 27 4.76 -8.78 4.77
C ILE A 27 5.13 -9.36 3.41
N THR A 28 4.18 -9.35 2.48
CA THR A 28 4.44 -9.68 1.08
C THR A 28 4.85 -8.42 0.30
N GLY A 29 5.58 -8.59 -0.82
CA GLY A 29 6.13 -7.42 -1.51
C GLY A 29 7.12 -6.62 -0.65
N ALA A 30 7.78 -7.26 0.31
CA ALA A 30 8.61 -6.66 1.35
C ALA A 30 9.82 -5.85 0.84
N THR A 31 10.24 -6.05 -0.41
CA THR A 31 11.33 -5.29 -1.07
C THR A 31 10.82 -4.15 -1.96
N GLY A 32 9.49 -3.97 -2.06
CA GLY A 32 8.86 -2.91 -2.85
C GLY A 32 8.80 -1.57 -2.13
N ASN A 33 8.35 -0.53 -2.83
CA ASN A 33 8.31 0.85 -2.32
C ASN A 33 7.51 1.00 -1.01
N VAL A 34 6.37 0.34 -0.90
CA VAL A 34 5.54 0.35 0.32
C VAL A 34 6.02 -0.72 1.31
N GLY A 35 6.16 -1.97 0.86
CA GLY A 35 6.46 -3.11 1.75
C GLY A 35 7.76 -2.96 2.53
N ARG A 36 8.81 -2.38 1.92
CA ARG A 36 10.07 -2.09 2.63
C ARG A 36 9.86 -1.13 3.80
N VAL A 37 9.12 -0.05 3.57
CA VAL A 37 8.84 0.93 4.63
C VAL A 37 7.97 0.32 5.73
N VAL A 38 7.01 -0.54 5.38
CA VAL A 38 6.20 -1.29 6.37
C VAL A 38 7.08 -2.18 7.24
N VAL A 39 8.01 -2.95 6.62
CA VAL A 39 8.94 -3.81 7.37
C VAL A 39 9.80 -3.00 8.34
N GLU A 40 10.36 -1.86 7.88
CA GLU A 40 11.18 -0.97 8.70
C GLU A 40 10.39 -0.46 9.91
N ARG A 41 9.17 0.05 9.71
CA ARG A 41 8.34 0.63 10.78
C ARG A 41 7.88 -0.41 11.80
N LEU A 42 7.40 -1.57 11.34
CA LEU A 42 6.98 -2.64 12.25
C LEU A 42 8.16 -3.15 13.08
N ALA A 43 9.35 -3.25 12.49
CA ALA A 43 10.57 -3.63 13.21
C ALA A 43 10.97 -2.57 14.25
N ASP A 44 10.89 -1.27 13.91
CA ASP A 44 11.17 -0.17 14.84
C ASP A 44 10.16 -0.14 16.00
N GLU A 45 8.92 -0.57 15.78
CA GLU A 45 7.89 -0.74 16.82
C GLU A 45 8.04 -2.05 17.63
N GLY A 46 9.05 -2.88 17.30
CA GLY A 46 9.30 -4.14 17.98
C GLY A 46 8.27 -5.23 17.66
N GLN A 47 7.55 -5.11 16.55
CA GLN A 47 6.60 -6.12 16.11
C GLN A 47 7.34 -7.35 15.52
N PRO A 48 6.85 -8.58 15.72
CA PRO A 48 7.40 -9.76 15.07
C PRO A 48 7.04 -9.78 13.59
N VAL A 49 8.03 -9.56 12.72
CA VAL A 49 7.86 -9.41 11.28
C VAL A 49 8.56 -10.51 10.53
N ARG A 50 7.81 -11.13 9.61
CA ARG A 50 8.35 -12.02 8.57
C ARG A 50 8.22 -11.35 7.20
N ALA A 51 9.36 -11.10 6.55
CA ALA A 51 9.43 -10.46 5.24
C ALA A 51 9.54 -11.52 4.13
N LEU A 52 8.52 -11.63 3.27
CA LEU A 52 8.52 -12.55 2.12
C LEU A 52 9.15 -11.88 0.90
N SER A 53 10.18 -12.48 0.35
CA SER A 53 10.83 -12.03 -0.88
C SER A 53 11.25 -13.24 -1.72
N ARG A 54 11.30 -13.07 -3.05
CA ARG A 54 11.85 -14.09 -3.95
C ARG A 54 13.35 -14.31 -3.76
N ARG A 55 14.05 -13.29 -3.28
CA ARG A 55 15.51 -13.28 -3.09
C ARG A 55 15.86 -12.50 -1.81
N PRO A 56 15.54 -13.03 -0.61
CA PRO A 56 15.72 -12.32 0.65
C PRO A 56 17.20 -11.98 0.95
N GLU A 57 18.13 -12.75 0.41
CA GLU A 57 19.57 -12.54 0.55
C GLU A 57 20.10 -11.31 -0.21
N GLN A 58 19.33 -10.75 -1.13
CA GLN A 58 19.70 -9.55 -1.91
C GLN A 58 19.22 -8.24 -1.28
N ALA A 59 18.49 -8.31 -0.15
CA ALA A 59 18.01 -7.14 0.55
C ALA A 59 18.67 -7.03 1.94
N GLN A 60 18.74 -5.81 2.44
CA GLN A 60 19.09 -5.56 3.84
C GLN A 60 17.83 -5.47 4.66
N TRP A 61 17.81 -6.17 5.80
CA TRP A 61 16.67 -6.23 6.69
C TRP A 61 17.00 -5.59 8.04
N PRO A 62 16.03 -4.90 8.67
CA PRO A 62 16.20 -4.45 10.05
C PRO A 62 16.48 -5.62 11.00
N ALA A 63 17.10 -5.32 12.13
CA ALA A 63 17.34 -6.32 13.18
C ALA A 63 16.00 -6.91 13.68
N GLY A 64 15.96 -8.22 13.86
CA GLY A 64 14.78 -8.93 14.33
C GLY A 64 13.77 -9.32 13.25
N VAL A 65 13.94 -8.87 12.00
CA VAL A 65 13.10 -9.30 10.88
C VAL A 65 13.50 -10.69 10.40
N GLU A 66 12.52 -11.60 10.32
CA GLU A 66 12.68 -12.91 9.72
C GLU A 66 12.49 -12.83 8.20
N ALA A 67 13.58 -12.88 7.44
CA ALA A 67 13.48 -12.83 5.98
C ALA A 67 13.38 -14.25 5.40
N VAL A 68 12.33 -14.50 4.61
CA VAL A 68 12.03 -15.82 4.05
C VAL A 68 11.86 -15.77 2.54
N ALA A 69 12.32 -16.85 1.89
CA ALA A 69 12.14 -16.99 0.45
C ALA A 69 10.73 -17.48 0.12
N GLY A 70 10.11 -16.88 -0.91
CA GLY A 70 8.84 -17.34 -1.47
C GLY A 70 8.38 -16.45 -2.61
N ASP A 71 7.61 -17.02 -3.51
CA ASP A 71 7.03 -16.37 -4.67
C ASP A 71 5.50 -16.46 -4.60
N LEU A 72 4.80 -15.34 -4.70
CA LEU A 72 3.34 -15.30 -4.67
C LEU A 72 2.70 -16.04 -5.86
N GLY A 73 3.45 -16.27 -6.93
CA GLY A 73 3.05 -17.11 -8.05
C GLY A 73 3.23 -18.62 -7.82
N ASP A 74 3.93 -19.01 -6.76
CA ASP A 74 4.11 -20.39 -6.33
C ASP A 74 3.67 -20.57 -4.87
N VAL A 75 2.40 -20.89 -4.69
CA VAL A 75 1.77 -21.06 -3.36
C VAL A 75 2.51 -22.10 -2.50
N ALA A 76 3.10 -23.12 -3.12
CA ALA A 76 3.87 -24.13 -2.39
C ALA A 76 5.10 -23.52 -1.71
N SER A 77 5.74 -22.53 -2.34
CA SER A 77 6.88 -21.81 -1.77
C SER A 77 6.49 -20.84 -0.64
N VAL A 78 5.23 -20.37 -0.62
CA VAL A 78 4.72 -19.46 0.41
C VAL A 78 4.28 -20.20 1.68
N ARG A 79 3.77 -21.45 1.56
CA ARG A 79 3.24 -22.23 2.69
C ARG A 79 4.16 -22.30 3.91
N PRO A 80 5.47 -22.53 3.77
CA PRO A 80 6.38 -22.54 4.94
C PRO A 80 6.47 -21.20 5.66
N ALA A 81 6.30 -20.09 4.91
CA ALA A 81 6.31 -18.74 5.47
C ALA A 81 5.06 -18.40 6.29
N LEU A 82 4.02 -19.22 6.24
CA LEU A 82 2.75 -19.00 6.96
C LEU A 82 2.74 -19.61 8.37
N ASP A 83 3.76 -20.33 8.77
CA ASP A 83 3.82 -20.95 10.09
C ASP A 83 3.80 -19.88 11.20
N GLY A 84 2.80 -19.94 12.10
CA GLY A 84 2.60 -18.99 13.18
C GLY A 84 2.16 -17.58 12.75
N VAL A 85 1.83 -17.35 11.48
CA VAL A 85 1.37 -16.06 10.98
C VAL A 85 -0.08 -15.83 11.35
N GLU A 86 -0.35 -14.67 11.97
CA GLU A 86 -1.70 -14.23 12.30
C GLU A 86 -2.24 -13.18 11.35
N SER A 87 -1.40 -12.25 10.91
CA SER A 87 -1.80 -11.17 10.01
C SER A 87 -0.89 -11.09 8.79
N VAL A 88 -1.46 -10.69 7.67
CA VAL A 88 -0.74 -10.59 6.38
C VAL A 88 -0.96 -9.21 5.77
N PHE A 89 0.12 -8.52 5.39
CA PHE A 89 0.04 -7.48 4.37
C PHE A 89 0.17 -8.12 2.99
N LEU A 90 -0.88 -8.01 2.19
CA LEU A 90 -0.95 -8.62 0.87
C LEU A 90 -0.71 -7.60 -0.24
N PHE A 91 0.43 -7.74 -0.93
CA PHE A 91 0.69 -7.04 -2.18
C PHE A 91 -0.07 -7.72 -3.34
N PRO A 92 -0.77 -6.97 -4.21
CA PRO A 92 -1.65 -7.52 -5.26
C PRO A 92 -0.87 -7.98 -6.51
N ALA A 93 0.13 -8.85 -6.35
CA ALA A 93 0.84 -9.40 -7.49
C ALA A 93 -0.12 -10.07 -8.48
N PRO A 94 0.18 -10.06 -9.80
CA PRO A 94 -0.73 -10.61 -10.81
C PRO A 94 -1.13 -12.07 -10.56
N GLU A 95 -0.26 -12.84 -9.93
CA GLU A 95 -0.43 -14.27 -9.66
C GLU A 95 -1.27 -14.56 -8.42
N VAL A 96 -1.53 -13.57 -7.56
CA VAL A 96 -2.32 -13.75 -6.32
C VAL A 96 -3.76 -14.12 -6.67
N GLY A 97 -4.26 -15.22 -6.15
CA GLY A 97 -5.60 -15.73 -6.44
C GLY A 97 -6.17 -16.57 -5.31
N ALA A 98 -7.25 -17.29 -5.62
CA ALA A 98 -8.01 -18.10 -4.66
C ALA A 98 -7.14 -19.15 -3.93
N GLU A 99 -6.15 -19.75 -4.60
CA GLU A 99 -5.28 -20.75 -4.00
C GLU A 99 -4.42 -20.16 -2.86
N LEU A 100 -3.88 -18.95 -3.05
CA LEU A 100 -3.09 -18.27 -2.00
C LEU A 100 -4.00 -17.85 -0.83
N VAL A 101 -5.20 -17.32 -1.11
CA VAL A 101 -6.19 -16.97 -0.07
C VAL A 101 -6.57 -18.21 0.75
N ALA A 102 -6.84 -19.33 0.09
CA ALA A 102 -7.13 -20.61 0.77
C ALA A 102 -5.93 -21.12 1.59
N ALA A 103 -4.68 -20.87 1.14
CA ALA A 103 -3.49 -21.21 1.92
C ALA A 103 -3.36 -20.37 3.19
N PHE A 104 -3.74 -19.10 3.16
CA PHE A 104 -3.80 -18.25 4.35
C PHE A 104 -4.82 -18.77 5.36
N GLU A 105 -6.05 -19.09 4.91
CA GLU A 105 -7.08 -19.67 5.80
C GLU A 105 -6.62 -20.99 6.42
N ALA A 106 -6.07 -21.89 5.60
CA ALA A 106 -5.60 -23.21 6.07
C ALA A 106 -4.46 -23.10 7.09
N ALA A 107 -3.64 -22.02 7.02
CA ALA A 107 -2.58 -21.74 7.97
C ALA A 107 -3.07 -21.05 9.27
N GLY A 108 -4.34 -20.64 9.33
CA GLY A 108 -4.91 -19.96 10.50
C GLY A 108 -4.68 -18.45 10.52
N VAL A 109 -4.37 -17.82 9.37
CA VAL A 109 -4.31 -16.36 9.25
C VAL A 109 -5.69 -15.79 9.61
N ARG A 110 -5.71 -14.78 10.47
CA ARG A 110 -6.95 -14.17 10.96
C ARG A 110 -7.29 -12.85 10.29
N HIS A 111 -6.29 -12.11 9.83
CA HIS A 111 -6.47 -10.78 9.24
C HIS A 111 -5.57 -10.57 8.04
N VAL A 112 -6.15 -10.02 6.96
CA VAL A 112 -5.41 -9.65 5.75
C VAL A 112 -5.63 -8.18 5.44
N VAL A 113 -4.55 -7.39 5.41
CA VAL A 113 -4.54 -6.02 4.92
C VAL A 113 -4.12 -6.06 3.46
N LEU A 114 -5.04 -5.81 2.54
CA LEU A 114 -4.77 -5.80 1.10
C LEU A 114 -4.40 -4.39 0.63
N LEU A 115 -3.29 -4.26 -0.08
CA LEU A 115 -3.02 -3.10 -0.91
C LEU A 115 -3.91 -3.18 -2.16
N SER A 116 -5.09 -2.60 -2.06
CA SER A 116 -6.06 -2.51 -3.16
C SER A 116 -5.81 -1.26 -4.02
N SER A 117 -6.81 -0.72 -4.67
CA SER A 117 -6.71 0.46 -5.54
C SER A 117 -7.92 1.38 -5.38
N GLY A 118 -7.68 2.69 -5.43
CA GLY A 118 -8.73 3.71 -5.51
C GLY A 118 -9.59 3.63 -6.79
N ALA A 119 -9.15 2.84 -7.77
CA ALA A 119 -9.94 2.58 -8.97
C ALA A 119 -11.14 1.63 -8.74
N VAL A 120 -11.20 0.91 -7.60
CA VAL A 120 -12.32 -0.01 -7.29
C VAL A 120 -13.55 0.79 -6.92
N GLU A 121 -14.66 0.54 -7.62
CA GLU A 121 -15.96 1.14 -7.37
C GLU A 121 -16.88 0.13 -6.66
N ASP A 122 -17.34 0.48 -5.43
CA ASP A 122 -18.27 -0.37 -4.69
C ASP A 122 -19.65 -0.35 -5.33
N GLY A 123 -20.25 -1.54 -5.49
CA GLY A 123 -21.59 -1.71 -6.06
C GLY A 123 -21.69 -1.56 -7.57
N ALA A 124 -20.59 -1.34 -8.28
CA ALA A 124 -20.58 -1.35 -9.73
C ALA A 124 -20.88 -2.76 -10.28
N GLU A 125 -21.73 -2.86 -11.31
CA GLU A 125 -22.03 -4.14 -11.98
C GLU A 125 -20.78 -4.71 -12.69
N ALA A 126 -19.92 -3.83 -13.20
CA ALA A 126 -18.63 -4.17 -13.77
C ALA A 126 -17.62 -3.08 -13.41
N GLN A 127 -16.41 -3.47 -13.12
CA GLN A 127 -15.32 -2.54 -12.83
C GLN A 127 -14.76 -1.92 -14.12
N ASP A 128 -14.35 -0.66 -14.04
CA ASP A 128 -13.84 0.08 -15.19
C ASP A 128 -12.34 -0.16 -15.37
N GLY A 129 -12.02 -1.05 -16.28
CA GLY A 129 -10.63 -1.37 -16.67
C GLY A 129 -9.96 -2.49 -15.87
N PRO A 130 -8.79 -2.93 -16.36
CA PRO A 130 -8.09 -4.10 -15.82
C PRO A 130 -7.55 -3.87 -14.39
N ILE A 131 -7.15 -2.65 -14.04
CA ILE A 131 -6.66 -2.34 -12.69
C ILE A 131 -7.78 -2.50 -11.67
N ALA A 132 -8.92 -1.84 -11.88
CA ALA A 132 -10.07 -1.93 -10.99
C ALA A 132 -10.60 -3.37 -10.89
N THR A 133 -10.75 -4.05 -12.04
CA THR A 133 -11.22 -5.46 -12.09
C THR A 133 -10.33 -6.36 -11.25
N ARG A 134 -9.02 -6.28 -11.43
CA ARG A 134 -8.07 -7.13 -10.72
C ARG A 134 -8.11 -6.96 -9.21
N HIS A 135 -8.13 -5.70 -8.74
CA HIS A 135 -8.19 -5.41 -7.30
C HIS A 135 -9.54 -5.81 -6.72
N HIS A 136 -10.63 -5.53 -7.43
CA HIS A 136 -11.97 -5.96 -7.01
C HIS A 136 -12.07 -7.48 -6.86
N GLU A 137 -11.54 -8.26 -7.81
CA GLU A 137 -11.50 -9.72 -7.71
C GLU A 137 -10.81 -10.19 -6.43
N LEU A 138 -9.67 -9.60 -6.07
CA LEU A 138 -8.96 -9.91 -4.83
C LEU A 138 -9.77 -9.54 -3.59
N GLU A 139 -10.41 -8.36 -3.60
CA GLU A 139 -11.32 -7.98 -2.52
C GLU A 139 -12.47 -8.97 -2.35
N GLN A 140 -13.08 -9.45 -3.46
CA GLN A 140 -14.14 -10.43 -3.40
C GLN A 140 -13.67 -11.78 -2.84
N LEU A 141 -12.48 -12.25 -3.22
CA LEU A 141 -11.89 -13.47 -2.65
C LEU A 141 -11.70 -13.35 -1.13
N LEU A 142 -11.19 -12.20 -0.65
CA LEU A 142 -11.01 -11.96 0.78
C LEU A 142 -12.32 -11.78 1.52
N ARG A 143 -13.32 -11.11 0.93
CA ARG A 143 -14.67 -11.00 1.50
C ARG A 143 -15.37 -12.36 1.63
N ALA A 144 -15.10 -13.29 0.71
CA ALA A 144 -15.67 -14.64 0.71
C ALA A 144 -14.91 -15.60 1.65
N SER A 145 -13.72 -15.23 2.11
CA SER A 145 -12.95 -16.03 3.06
C SER A 145 -13.48 -15.88 4.50
N GLY A 146 -13.06 -16.78 5.38
CA GLY A 146 -13.37 -16.70 6.82
C GLY A 146 -12.48 -15.69 7.58
N MET A 147 -11.51 -15.06 6.91
CA MET A 147 -10.58 -14.10 7.53
C MET A 147 -11.19 -12.71 7.63
N SER A 148 -10.78 -11.95 8.64
CA SER A 148 -10.98 -10.50 8.65
C SER A 148 -10.14 -9.85 7.56
N TRP A 149 -10.62 -8.76 6.99
CA TRP A 149 -9.92 -8.04 5.94
C TRP A 149 -9.97 -6.53 6.17
N THR A 150 -8.96 -5.83 5.66
CA THR A 150 -8.92 -4.36 5.51
C THR A 150 -8.40 -4.04 4.12
N PHE A 151 -9.10 -3.21 3.36
CA PHE A 151 -8.67 -2.79 2.04
C PHE A 151 -8.13 -1.37 2.08
N LEU A 152 -6.90 -1.19 1.69
CA LEU A 152 -6.29 0.10 1.49
C LEU A 152 -6.31 0.40 -0.01
N ARG A 153 -7.06 1.42 -0.38
CA ARG A 153 -7.32 1.83 -1.77
C ARG A 153 -6.60 3.15 -2.08
N PRO A 154 -5.29 3.13 -2.27
CA PRO A 154 -4.57 4.34 -2.63
C PRO A 154 -4.95 4.81 -4.02
N ASP A 155 -4.94 6.13 -4.19
CA ASP A 155 -4.99 6.82 -5.48
C ASP A 155 -3.60 6.80 -6.15
N THR A 156 -3.27 7.77 -6.96
CA THR A 156 -2.01 7.86 -7.69
C THR A 156 -0.81 7.97 -6.75
N PHE A 157 0.11 7.01 -6.82
CA PHE A 157 1.34 7.04 -6.02
C PHE A 157 2.31 8.10 -6.53
N ALA A 158 2.91 8.87 -5.63
CA ALA A 158 3.94 9.84 -5.99
C ALA A 158 5.15 9.17 -6.67
N VAL A 159 5.51 7.96 -6.25
CA VAL A 159 6.62 7.19 -6.84
C VAL A 159 6.43 6.87 -8.33
N ASN A 160 5.20 6.94 -8.86
CA ASN A 160 4.93 6.70 -10.28
C ASN A 160 5.57 7.73 -11.22
N ILE A 161 5.98 8.89 -10.71
CA ILE A 161 6.69 9.90 -11.50
C ILE A 161 8.22 9.78 -11.47
N LEU A 162 8.78 8.84 -10.73
CA LEU A 162 10.24 8.62 -10.76
C LEU A 162 10.82 8.48 -12.17
N PRO A 163 10.13 7.89 -13.17
CA PRO A 163 10.63 7.89 -14.55
C PRO A 163 10.88 9.27 -15.15
N TRP A 164 10.26 10.35 -14.61
CA TRP A 164 10.55 11.73 -15.04
C TRP A 164 11.99 12.15 -14.70
N SER A 165 12.62 11.50 -13.73
CA SER A 165 14.01 11.72 -13.35
C SER A 165 14.97 11.58 -14.52
N TYR A 166 14.70 10.66 -15.46
CA TYR A 166 15.50 10.56 -16.67
C TYR A 166 15.44 11.83 -17.51
N GLN A 167 14.26 12.45 -17.64
CA GLN A 167 14.09 13.68 -18.41
C GLN A 167 14.70 14.88 -17.67
N THR A 168 14.47 15.00 -16.37
CA THR A 168 14.98 16.11 -15.57
C THR A 168 16.51 16.12 -15.43
N LYS A 169 17.16 14.94 -15.47
CA LYS A 169 18.64 14.86 -15.52
C LYS A 169 19.24 15.34 -16.84
N HIS A 170 18.45 15.38 -17.91
CA HIS A 170 18.93 15.74 -19.25
C HIS A 170 18.38 17.08 -19.74
N GLY A 171 17.56 17.77 -18.95
CA GLY A 171 16.96 19.05 -19.31
C GLY A 171 15.98 19.58 -18.26
N ASP A 172 15.34 20.69 -18.62
CA ASP A 172 14.37 21.38 -17.75
C ASP A 172 12.92 21.14 -18.21
N GLU A 173 12.68 20.03 -18.92
CA GLU A 173 11.37 19.66 -19.42
C GLU A 173 11.00 18.22 -19.02
N VAL A 174 9.76 18.05 -18.57
CA VAL A 174 9.07 16.76 -18.48
C VAL A 174 8.03 16.72 -19.58
N ARG A 175 8.10 15.71 -20.46
CA ARG A 175 7.22 15.57 -21.62
C ARG A 175 6.24 14.43 -21.40
N GLY A 176 4.94 14.70 -21.49
CA GLY A 176 3.87 13.73 -21.28
C GLY A 176 2.54 14.23 -21.82
N ALA A 177 1.50 13.42 -21.69
CA ALA A 177 0.13 13.82 -22.08
C ALA A 177 -0.60 14.50 -20.92
N TYR A 178 -1.65 15.24 -21.26
CA TYR A 178 -2.62 15.79 -20.30
C TYR A 178 -1.98 16.59 -19.17
N ALA A 179 -1.38 17.72 -19.50
CA ALA A 179 -0.72 18.62 -18.54
C ALA A 179 -1.61 18.99 -17.35
N GLU A 180 -2.91 19.18 -17.61
CA GLU A 180 -3.94 19.58 -16.63
C GLU A 180 -4.62 18.37 -15.94
N ALA A 181 -4.24 17.13 -16.24
CA ALA A 181 -4.75 15.98 -15.51
C ALA A 181 -4.30 16.05 -14.05
N ALA A 182 -5.28 16.06 -13.15
CA ALA A 182 -5.03 16.25 -11.71
C ALA A 182 -5.34 14.99 -10.92
N ALA A 183 -4.48 14.67 -9.95
CA ALA A 183 -4.67 13.58 -9.00
C ALA A 183 -4.23 13.98 -7.59
N PRO A 184 -4.83 13.39 -6.55
CA PRO A 184 -4.40 13.58 -5.17
C PRO A 184 -3.23 12.62 -4.84
N VAL A 185 -2.04 12.95 -5.34
CA VAL A 185 -0.84 12.09 -5.33
C VAL A 185 -0.45 11.74 -3.90
N ILE A 186 -0.36 10.44 -3.59
CA ILE A 186 -0.03 9.96 -2.24
C ILE A 186 1.43 9.53 -2.11
N HIS A 187 2.05 9.88 -0.98
CA HIS A 187 3.38 9.42 -0.58
C HIS A 187 3.32 7.95 -0.14
N GLU A 188 4.26 7.10 -0.60
CA GLU A 188 4.33 5.69 -0.21
C GLU A 188 4.53 5.48 1.31
N ALA A 189 5.12 6.47 2.00
CA ALA A 189 5.24 6.43 3.46
C ALA A 189 3.88 6.54 4.16
N ASP A 190 2.91 7.30 3.61
CA ASP A 190 1.56 7.38 4.17
C ASP A 190 0.77 6.08 3.95
N ILE A 191 1.00 5.42 2.81
CA ILE A 191 0.43 4.09 2.57
C ILE A 191 1.02 3.09 3.57
N ALA A 192 2.34 3.15 3.82
CA ALA A 192 2.99 2.28 4.80
C ALA A 192 2.48 2.54 6.22
N ASP A 193 2.30 3.81 6.62
CA ASP A 193 1.71 4.18 7.92
C ASP A 193 0.29 3.62 8.06
N ALA A 194 -0.52 3.71 7.01
CA ALA A 194 -1.86 3.15 6.98
C ALA A 194 -1.85 1.61 7.08
N VAL A 195 -0.89 0.93 6.43
CA VAL A 195 -0.71 -0.52 6.56
C VAL A 195 -0.36 -0.90 7.99
N VAL A 196 0.62 -0.22 8.60
CA VAL A 196 1.03 -0.48 9.99
C VAL A 196 -0.16 -0.27 10.93
N ALA A 197 -0.86 0.84 10.84
CA ALA A 197 -2.04 1.11 11.67
C ALA A 197 -3.12 0.02 11.51
N ALA A 198 -3.41 -0.41 10.28
CA ALA A 198 -4.39 -1.46 10.01
C ALA A 198 -3.97 -2.85 10.54
N LEU A 199 -2.67 -3.13 10.63
CA LEU A 199 -2.14 -4.40 11.15
C LEU A 199 -2.02 -4.43 12.67
N THR A 200 -1.76 -3.27 13.31
CA THR A 200 -1.39 -3.20 14.74
C THR A 200 -2.49 -2.62 15.63
N SER A 201 -3.54 -2.02 15.06
CA SER A 201 -4.64 -1.41 15.80
C SER A 201 -5.96 -2.13 15.57
N GLU A 202 -6.88 -2.01 16.52
CA GLU A 202 -8.23 -2.56 16.41
C GLU A 202 -9.18 -1.65 15.62
N GLY A 203 -10.29 -2.22 15.14
CA GLY A 203 -11.37 -1.45 14.53
C GLY A 203 -11.27 -1.27 13.02
N HIS A 204 -10.32 -1.90 12.35
CA HIS A 204 -10.12 -1.80 10.89
C HIS A 204 -10.71 -2.99 10.11
N ALA A 205 -11.03 -4.08 10.78
CA ALA A 205 -11.66 -5.26 10.18
C ALA A 205 -12.97 -4.91 9.44
N GLY A 206 -13.12 -5.39 8.21
CA GLY A 206 -14.29 -5.16 7.37
C GLY A 206 -14.40 -3.75 6.78
N LYS A 207 -13.31 -2.97 6.79
CA LYS A 207 -13.29 -1.60 6.24
C LYS A 207 -12.43 -1.49 5.00
N ALA A 208 -12.84 -0.58 4.11
CA ALA A 208 -12.07 -0.09 2.98
C ALA A 208 -11.78 1.40 3.18
N TYR A 209 -10.55 1.83 2.90
CA TYR A 209 -10.08 3.19 3.07
C TYR A 209 -9.52 3.72 1.76
N HIS A 210 -9.96 4.90 1.34
CA HIS A 210 -9.46 5.57 0.16
C HIS A 210 -8.30 6.49 0.53
N LEU A 211 -7.08 6.09 0.21
CA LEU A 211 -5.88 6.79 0.62
C LEU A 211 -5.42 7.78 -0.45
N THR A 212 -5.33 9.06 -0.10
CA THR A 212 -4.89 10.13 -1.00
C THR A 212 -3.86 11.02 -0.34
N GLY A 213 -3.09 11.74 -1.16
CA GLY A 213 -2.38 12.93 -0.69
C GLY A 213 -3.35 14.04 -0.28
N PRO A 214 -2.84 15.15 0.30
CA PRO A 214 -3.67 16.20 0.88
C PRO A 214 -4.20 17.20 -0.16
N GLU A 215 -3.74 17.14 -1.41
CA GLU A 215 -4.01 18.14 -2.43
C GLU A 215 -4.11 17.53 -3.84
N LEU A 216 -4.91 18.16 -4.70
CA LEU A 216 -4.97 17.85 -6.12
C LEU A 216 -3.85 18.58 -6.84
N LEU A 217 -3.00 17.85 -7.55
CA LEU A 217 -1.92 18.39 -8.34
C LEU A 217 -2.02 17.93 -9.80
N THR A 218 -2.01 18.88 -10.73
CA THR A 218 -1.87 18.59 -12.15
C THR A 218 -0.47 18.06 -12.46
N HIS A 219 -0.27 17.41 -13.61
CA HIS A 219 1.09 17.05 -14.04
C HIS A 219 1.99 18.28 -14.14
N ALA A 220 1.45 19.42 -14.58
CA ALA A 220 2.18 20.68 -14.66
C ALA A 220 2.59 21.18 -13.25
N ASP A 221 1.71 21.08 -12.25
CA ASP A 221 2.03 21.41 -10.85
C ASP A 221 3.11 20.52 -10.28
N GLN A 222 3.01 19.20 -10.53
CA GLN A 222 4.03 18.25 -10.07
C GLN A 222 5.42 18.59 -10.65
N ALA A 223 5.51 18.89 -11.95
CA ALA A 223 6.77 19.31 -12.58
C ALA A 223 7.30 20.63 -11.98
N ARG A 224 6.42 21.59 -11.72
CA ARG A 224 6.78 22.87 -11.07
C ARG A 224 7.33 22.62 -9.64
N VAL A 225 6.67 21.81 -8.83
CA VAL A 225 7.12 21.48 -7.46
C VAL A 225 8.51 20.81 -7.49
N ILE A 226 8.74 19.87 -8.42
CA ILE A 226 10.08 19.27 -8.62
C ILE A 226 11.10 20.37 -8.90
N GLY A 227 10.80 21.28 -9.82
CA GLY A 227 11.70 22.38 -10.16
C GLY A 227 12.02 23.30 -8.97
N GLU A 228 11.03 23.62 -8.16
CA GLU A 228 11.20 24.43 -6.94
C GLU A 228 12.13 23.77 -5.93
N VAL A 229 11.98 22.46 -5.68
CA VAL A 229 12.86 21.71 -4.77
C VAL A 229 14.28 21.61 -5.33
N LEU A 230 14.43 21.39 -6.63
CA LEU A 230 15.75 21.31 -7.28
C LEU A 230 16.43 22.67 -7.50
N GLY A 231 15.73 23.78 -7.23
CA GLY A 231 16.26 25.14 -7.43
C GLY A 231 16.46 25.53 -8.90
N ARG A 232 15.74 24.89 -9.84
CA ARG A 232 15.77 25.19 -11.27
C ARG A 232 14.37 25.04 -11.90
N PRO A 233 14.03 25.82 -12.95
CA PRO A 233 12.71 25.73 -13.55
C PRO A 233 12.55 24.42 -14.30
N ILE A 234 11.61 23.57 -13.87
CA ILE A 234 11.17 22.39 -14.60
C ILE A 234 9.77 22.67 -15.16
N ARG A 235 9.57 22.45 -16.45
CA ARG A 235 8.30 22.66 -17.13
C ARG A 235 7.73 21.34 -17.60
N TYR A 236 6.41 21.18 -17.46
CA TYR A 236 5.71 20.10 -18.15
C TYR A 236 5.37 20.56 -19.59
N VAL A 237 5.74 19.76 -20.55
CA VAL A 237 5.48 20.01 -21.98
C VAL A 237 4.53 18.93 -22.48
N GLU A 238 3.30 19.34 -22.80
CA GLU A 238 2.31 18.40 -23.31
C GLU A 238 2.70 17.92 -24.70
N ILE A 239 2.64 16.60 -24.90
CA ILE A 239 2.87 15.92 -26.17
C ILE A 239 1.64 15.07 -26.52
N ASP A 240 1.55 14.68 -27.78
CA ASP A 240 0.47 13.85 -28.26
C ASP A 240 0.42 12.49 -27.54
N VAL A 241 -0.80 12.02 -27.24
CA VAL A 241 -1.05 10.75 -26.53
C VAL A 241 -0.42 9.57 -27.23
N GLU A 242 -0.36 9.58 -28.57
CA GLU A 242 0.27 8.49 -29.33
C GLU A 242 1.80 8.45 -29.13
N GLN A 243 2.45 9.61 -28.97
CA GLN A 243 3.86 9.69 -28.59
C GLN A 243 4.09 9.10 -27.19
N VAL A 244 3.18 9.38 -26.23
CA VAL A 244 3.22 8.77 -24.88
C VAL A 244 3.03 7.25 -24.96
N ARG A 245 2.09 6.76 -25.80
CA ARG A 245 1.91 5.32 -26.03
C ARG A 245 3.17 4.64 -26.52
N GLN A 246 3.87 5.26 -27.45
CA GLN A 246 5.13 4.73 -27.98
C GLN A 246 6.24 4.70 -26.91
N GLN A 247 6.35 5.76 -26.11
CA GLN A 247 7.37 5.85 -25.06
C GLN A 247 7.12 4.87 -23.91
N MET A 248 5.90 4.84 -23.37
CA MET A 248 5.55 4.00 -22.23
C MET A 248 5.27 2.54 -22.61
N GLY A 249 4.84 2.28 -23.84
CA GLY A 249 4.50 0.94 -24.32
C GLY A 249 5.70 -0.01 -24.37
N ALA A 250 6.92 0.50 -24.26
CA ALA A 250 8.12 -0.33 -24.18
C ALA A 250 8.23 -1.09 -22.84
N TYR A 251 7.54 -0.60 -21.77
CA TYR A 251 7.66 -1.16 -20.40
C TYR A 251 6.34 -1.24 -19.64
N VAL A 252 5.24 -0.66 -20.16
CA VAL A 252 3.88 -0.78 -19.60
C VAL A 252 3.03 -1.62 -20.54
N PRO A 253 2.41 -2.72 -20.08
CA PRO A 253 1.50 -3.53 -20.91
C PRO A 253 0.37 -2.69 -21.51
N ALA A 254 0.03 -2.90 -22.77
CA ALA A 254 -0.92 -2.08 -23.52
C ALA A 254 -2.29 -1.89 -22.84
N PRO A 255 -2.92 -2.92 -22.22
CA PRO A 255 -4.18 -2.73 -21.49
C PRO A 255 -4.05 -1.81 -20.28
N ILE A 256 -2.94 -1.92 -19.54
CA ILE A 256 -2.66 -1.08 -18.36
C ILE A 256 -2.37 0.36 -18.80
N LEU A 257 -1.59 0.55 -19.86
CA LEU A 257 -1.33 1.87 -20.41
C LEU A 257 -2.60 2.56 -20.91
N ALA A 258 -3.50 1.80 -21.54
CA ALA A 258 -4.79 2.34 -21.98
C ALA A 258 -5.63 2.80 -20.78
N ASP A 259 -5.62 2.04 -19.69
CA ASP A 259 -6.32 2.36 -18.45
C ASP A 259 -5.74 3.64 -17.79
N ILE A 260 -4.43 3.75 -17.69
CA ILE A 260 -3.73 4.94 -17.18
C ILE A 260 -4.09 6.19 -18.02
N LEU A 261 -4.03 6.09 -19.35
CA LEU A 261 -4.35 7.23 -20.22
C LEU A 261 -5.82 7.63 -20.14
N LYS A 262 -6.72 6.66 -19.99
CA LYS A 262 -8.14 6.90 -19.74
C LYS A 262 -8.37 7.60 -18.41
N PHE A 263 -7.68 7.17 -17.35
CA PHE A 263 -7.72 7.80 -16.05
C PHE A 263 -7.29 9.28 -16.12
N TRP A 264 -6.17 9.59 -16.77
CA TRP A 264 -5.71 10.97 -16.96
C TRP A 264 -6.71 11.82 -17.76
N ALA A 265 -7.24 11.28 -18.87
CA ALA A 265 -8.24 11.99 -19.67
C ALA A 265 -9.53 12.28 -18.87
N ARG A 266 -10.00 11.31 -18.07
CA ARG A 266 -11.19 11.45 -17.22
C ARG A 266 -11.01 12.50 -16.13
N SER A 267 -9.81 12.61 -15.55
CA SER A 267 -9.52 13.57 -14.48
C SER A 267 -9.61 15.05 -14.92
N LEU A 268 -9.56 15.32 -16.23
CA LEU A 268 -9.81 16.67 -16.77
C LEU A 268 -11.25 17.14 -16.57
N GLU A 269 -12.21 16.21 -16.58
CA GLU A 269 -13.64 16.50 -16.44
C GLU A 269 -14.16 16.17 -15.04
N GLN A 270 -13.58 15.16 -14.41
CA GLN A 270 -14.00 14.62 -13.11
C GLN A 270 -12.77 14.45 -12.22
N PRO A 271 -12.30 15.54 -11.57
CA PRO A 271 -11.15 15.45 -10.68
C PRO A 271 -11.47 14.56 -9.47
N HIS A 272 -10.45 13.80 -9.03
CA HIS A 272 -10.56 12.93 -7.88
C HIS A 272 -10.75 13.71 -6.58
N ALA A 273 -11.52 13.14 -5.66
CA ALA A 273 -11.70 13.74 -4.34
C ALA A 273 -10.50 13.45 -3.43
N VAL A 274 -10.08 14.42 -2.65
CA VAL A 274 -9.14 14.23 -1.55
C VAL A 274 -9.89 13.56 -0.39
N SER A 275 -9.32 12.49 0.17
CA SER A 275 -9.86 11.76 1.33
C SER A 275 -9.14 12.15 2.63
N GLY A 276 -9.84 12.07 3.76
CA GLY A 276 -9.29 12.17 5.11
C GLY A 276 -8.87 10.84 5.72
N ASP A 277 -8.88 9.75 4.96
CA ASP A 277 -8.69 8.40 5.51
C ASP A 277 -7.26 8.13 5.99
N VAL A 278 -6.25 8.80 5.43
CA VAL A 278 -4.88 8.73 5.99
C VAL A 278 -4.88 9.24 7.42
N GLU A 279 -5.45 10.43 7.68
CA GLU A 279 -5.51 11.00 9.04
C GLU A 279 -6.39 10.14 9.96
N THR A 280 -7.50 9.61 9.46
CA THR A 280 -8.39 8.71 10.20
C THR A 280 -7.68 7.43 10.68
N LEU A 281 -6.84 6.84 9.82
CA LEU A 281 -6.10 5.61 10.12
C LEU A 281 -4.88 5.86 11.01
N THR A 282 -4.10 6.90 10.69
CA THR A 282 -2.75 7.08 11.21
C THR A 282 -2.67 8.10 12.35
N GLY A 283 -3.71 8.95 12.50
CA GLY A 283 -3.71 10.06 13.44
C GLY A 283 -2.89 11.28 13.00
N HIS A 284 -2.29 11.25 11.82
CA HIS A 284 -1.57 12.39 11.23
C HIS A 284 -2.07 12.69 9.80
N LYS A 285 -1.90 13.92 9.37
CA LYS A 285 -2.25 14.34 8.00
C LYS A 285 -1.34 13.66 6.98
N ALA A 286 -1.90 13.39 5.80
CA ALA A 286 -1.10 12.94 4.66
C ALA A 286 0.01 13.96 4.34
N ARG A 287 1.17 13.44 3.96
CA ARG A 287 2.33 14.24 3.53
C ARG A 287 2.03 14.89 2.19
N ASP A 288 2.49 16.14 2.02
CA ASP A 288 2.37 16.83 0.74
C ASP A 288 3.37 16.29 -0.30
N PHE A 289 3.10 16.59 -1.55
CA PHE A 289 3.94 16.13 -2.65
C PHE A 289 5.35 16.75 -2.60
N ARG A 290 5.49 17.95 -2.06
CA ARG A 290 6.80 18.60 -1.87
C ARG A 290 7.70 17.76 -0.98
N SER A 291 7.20 17.27 0.15
CA SER A 291 7.98 16.43 1.07
C SER A 291 8.42 15.11 0.41
N TRP A 292 7.59 14.56 -0.50
CA TRP A 292 7.99 13.42 -1.30
C TRP A 292 9.15 13.76 -2.25
N VAL A 293 9.08 14.91 -2.95
CA VAL A 293 10.15 15.35 -3.86
C VAL A 293 11.45 15.61 -3.08
N GLU A 294 11.36 16.22 -1.90
CA GLU A 294 12.53 16.46 -1.03
C GLU A 294 13.21 15.16 -0.61
N ALA A 295 12.40 14.13 -0.25
CA ALA A 295 12.91 12.82 0.11
C ALA A 295 13.54 12.06 -1.08
N HIS A 296 13.18 12.41 -2.31
CA HIS A 296 13.65 11.74 -3.53
C HIS A 296 14.50 12.68 -4.44
N ALA A 297 14.94 13.83 -3.92
CA ALA A 297 15.63 14.85 -4.72
C ALA A 297 16.88 14.32 -5.45
N GLU A 298 17.61 13.38 -4.86
CA GLU A 298 18.79 12.75 -5.48
C GLU A 298 18.44 11.91 -6.73
N ALA A 299 17.19 11.49 -6.86
CA ALA A 299 16.73 10.73 -8.02
C ALA A 299 16.58 11.61 -9.26
N PHE A 300 16.27 12.90 -9.11
CA PHE A 300 16.03 13.88 -10.17
C PHE A 300 17.29 14.69 -10.48
#